data_c4825f6c58f83572959591c6a8e30e19
#
_entry.id   c4825f6c58f83572959591c6a8e30e19
#
_cell.length_a   1.000
_cell.length_b   1.000
_cell.length_c   1.000
_cell.angle_alpha   90.00
_cell.angle_beta   90.00
_cell.angle_gamma   90.00
#
_symmetry.space_group_name_H-M   'P 1'
#
loop_
_entity.id
_entity.type
_entity.pdbx_description
1 polymer ?
#
loop_
_entity_poly.entity_id
_entity_poly.type
_entity_poly.pdbx_seq_one_letter_code
_entity_poly.pdbx_strand_id
1 'polypeptide(L)'
;DTMDALDAQGIVHFGYDETAVMDIKGVKVGLVGIYELYDHLEREQQLKDNIAKVKEDGAELIIVIFHWGNEKETVPDSNQTTLGHLAIDLGADLVCGHHPHVLQGIEEYKGKNIVYSLGNFCFGGNSAPSDMDSMIFQQTFTVTGNDVATDDSINVIPCSISSSSSSNNYQPTPAEGDEADRIMAKIEESNSSIASISADV
;
A
#
# COMPACT_ATOMS: atom_id res chain seq x y z
N ASP A 1 -11.96 -19.36 -13.73
CA ASP A 1 -12.09 -18.46 -12.57
C ASP A 1 -11.46 -17.09 -12.86
N THR A 2 -11.18 -16.28 -11.82
CA THR A 2 -10.64 -14.92 -12.03
C THR A 2 -9.24 -14.97 -12.63
N MET A 3 -8.37 -15.86 -12.14
CA MET A 3 -6.99 -16.00 -12.66
C MET A 3 -7.01 -16.44 -14.13
N ASP A 4 -7.81 -17.44 -14.49
CA ASP A 4 -7.93 -17.87 -15.89
C ASP A 4 -8.41 -16.75 -16.81
N ALA A 5 -9.28 -15.87 -16.29
CA ALA A 5 -9.77 -14.72 -17.06
C ALA A 5 -8.70 -13.63 -17.26
N LEU A 6 -7.85 -13.41 -16.26
CA LEU A 6 -6.71 -12.50 -16.34
C LEU A 6 -5.65 -13.04 -17.31
N ASP A 7 -5.31 -14.32 -17.18
CA ASP A 7 -4.36 -15.02 -18.05
C ASP A 7 -4.80 -14.97 -19.51
N ALA A 8 -6.07 -15.21 -19.78
CA ALA A 8 -6.62 -15.14 -21.13
C ALA A 8 -6.51 -13.76 -21.79
N GLN A 9 -6.33 -12.70 -20.96
CA GLN A 9 -6.12 -11.33 -21.43
C GLN A 9 -4.65 -10.87 -21.33
N GLY A 10 -3.74 -11.75 -20.89
CA GLY A 10 -2.34 -11.41 -20.67
C GLY A 10 -2.12 -10.39 -19.55
N ILE A 11 -3.02 -10.34 -18.56
CA ILE A 11 -2.93 -9.47 -17.39
C ILE A 11 -2.16 -10.20 -16.32
N VAL A 12 -1.02 -9.62 -15.90
CA VAL A 12 -0.20 -10.15 -14.81
C VAL A 12 -0.97 -10.01 -13.49
N HIS A 13 -0.99 -11.07 -12.71
CA HIS A 13 -1.57 -11.10 -11.37
C HIS A 13 -0.58 -11.70 -10.37
N PHE A 14 -0.77 -11.40 -9.10
CA PHE A 14 0.05 -11.91 -8.00
C PHE A 14 -0.77 -11.89 -6.69
N GLY A 15 -0.32 -12.65 -5.71
CA GLY A 15 -0.94 -12.76 -4.39
C GLY A 15 -0.86 -14.18 -3.86
N TYR A 16 -1.07 -14.39 -2.58
CA TYR A 16 -0.81 -15.63 -1.88
C TYR A 16 0.63 -16.11 -2.10
N ASP A 17 0.83 -17.27 -2.73
CA ASP A 17 2.17 -17.82 -3.03
C ASP A 17 2.67 -17.46 -4.43
N GLU A 18 1.85 -16.72 -5.20
CA GLU A 18 2.22 -16.25 -6.52
C GLU A 18 2.84 -14.85 -6.43
N THR A 19 3.98 -14.70 -7.07
CA THR A 19 4.71 -13.43 -7.20
C THR A 19 4.83 -13.05 -8.66
N ALA A 20 5.11 -11.78 -8.93
CA ALA A 20 5.39 -11.32 -10.29
C ALA A 20 6.68 -10.51 -10.33
N VAL A 21 7.42 -10.62 -11.44
CA VAL A 21 8.52 -9.72 -11.78
C VAL A 21 8.24 -9.12 -13.15
N MET A 22 8.17 -7.80 -13.21
CA MET A 22 7.84 -7.06 -14.42
C MET A 22 9.02 -6.17 -14.84
N ASP A 23 9.31 -6.10 -16.13
CA ASP A 23 10.24 -5.11 -16.67
C ASP A 23 9.51 -3.77 -16.84
N ILE A 24 9.90 -2.78 -16.07
CA ILE A 24 9.36 -1.42 -16.14
C ILE A 24 10.50 -0.47 -16.53
N LYS A 25 10.54 -0.07 -17.79
CA LYS A 25 11.57 0.83 -18.33
C LYS A 25 13.01 0.29 -18.13
N GLY A 26 13.18 -1.02 -18.22
CA GLY A 26 14.48 -1.68 -18.06
C GLY A 26 14.85 -2.00 -16.61
N VAL A 27 13.97 -1.74 -15.63
CA VAL A 27 14.11 -2.12 -14.23
C VAL A 27 13.18 -3.30 -13.94
N LYS A 28 13.69 -4.35 -13.32
CA LYS A 28 12.90 -5.49 -12.89
C LYS A 28 12.22 -5.19 -11.55
N VAL A 29 10.91 -5.01 -11.58
CA VAL A 29 10.08 -4.73 -10.41
C VAL A 29 9.42 -6.01 -9.92
N GLY A 30 9.76 -6.44 -8.71
CA GLY A 30 9.15 -7.57 -8.01
C GLY A 30 7.89 -7.11 -7.27
N LEU A 31 6.81 -7.88 -7.43
CA LEU A 31 5.52 -7.63 -6.80
C LEU A 31 5.17 -8.81 -5.90
N VAL A 32 4.88 -8.52 -4.63
CA VAL A 32 4.50 -9.49 -3.61
C VAL A 32 3.17 -9.07 -2.99
N GLY A 33 2.20 -9.97 -2.94
CA GLY A 33 0.90 -9.73 -2.33
C GLY A 33 0.69 -10.63 -1.10
N ILE A 34 0.32 -10.05 0.04
CA ILE A 34 0.07 -10.77 1.29
C ILE A 34 -1.34 -10.46 1.80
N TYR A 35 -2.11 -11.52 2.04
CA TYR A 35 -3.41 -11.46 2.68
C TYR A 35 -3.28 -11.87 4.15
N GLU A 36 -3.46 -10.92 5.08
CA GLU A 36 -3.10 -11.10 6.49
C GLU A 36 -4.30 -11.36 7.42
N LEU A 37 -5.53 -11.02 7.03
CA LEU A 37 -6.70 -10.85 7.91
C LEU A 37 -7.04 -12.00 8.88
N TYR A 38 -6.64 -13.22 8.60
CA TYR A 38 -6.98 -14.37 9.46
C TYR A 38 -5.78 -14.98 10.17
N ASP A 39 -4.61 -14.87 9.57
CA ASP A 39 -3.42 -15.59 10.02
C ASP A 39 -2.37 -14.65 10.63
N HIS A 40 -2.59 -13.33 10.51
CA HIS A 40 -1.77 -12.31 11.15
C HIS A 40 -0.25 -12.56 10.97
N LEU A 41 0.50 -12.65 12.06
CA LEU A 41 1.95 -12.86 12.03
C LEU A 41 2.37 -14.25 11.51
N GLU A 42 1.46 -15.22 11.38
CA GLU A 42 1.78 -16.49 10.70
C GLU A 42 2.12 -16.28 9.22
N ARG A 43 1.77 -15.11 8.64
CA ARG A 43 2.15 -14.71 7.29
C ARG A 43 3.61 -14.27 7.13
N GLU A 44 4.37 -14.16 8.22
CA GLU A 44 5.80 -13.84 8.14
C GLU A 44 6.59 -14.78 7.24
N GLN A 45 6.32 -16.09 7.32
CA GLN A 45 7.04 -17.05 6.51
C GLN A 45 6.71 -16.88 5.02
N GLN A 46 5.43 -16.70 4.68
CA GLN A 46 5.01 -16.44 3.30
C GLN A 46 5.66 -15.14 2.76
N LEU A 47 5.72 -14.09 3.55
CA LEU A 47 6.38 -12.83 3.19
C LEU A 47 7.88 -13.06 2.89
N LYS A 48 8.57 -13.81 3.77
CA LYS A 48 10.00 -14.15 3.60
C LYS A 48 10.24 -14.95 2.31
N ASP A 49 9.43 -15.96 2.07
CA ASP A 49 9.56 -16.86 0.91
C ASP A 49 9.27 -16.09 -0.40
N ASN A 50 8.22 -15.26 -0.42
CA ASN A 50 7.84 -14.49 -1.60
C ASN A 50 8.86 -13.39 -1.93
N ILE A 51 9.40 -12.68 -0.93
CA ILE A 51 10.48 -11.69 -1.17
C ILE A 51 11.76 -12.39 -1.65
N ALA A 52 12.12 -13.53 -1.06
CA ALA A 52 13.26 -14.29 -1.52
C ALA A 52 13.08 -14.75 -2.98
N LYS A 53 11.89 -15.19 -3.33
CA LYS A 53 11.55 -15.63 -4.69
C LYS A 53 11.69 -14.50 -5.72
N VAL A 54 11.12 -13.31 -5.50
CA VAL A 54 11.26 -12.22 -6.47
C VAL A 54 12.72 -11.75 -6.61
N LYS A 55 13.52 -11.85 -5.54
CA LYS A 55 14.98 -11.59 -5.60
C LYS A 55 15.69 -12.63 -6.46
N GLU A 56 15.37 -13.92 -6.29
CA GLU A 56 15.92 -15.00 -7.12
C GLU A 56 15.53 -14.83 -8.59
N ASP A 57 14.31 -14.37 -8.86
CA ASP A 57 13.81 -14.06 -10.20
C ASP A 57 14.43 -12.76 -10.78
N GLY A 58 15.29 -12.08 -10.01
CA GLY A 58 16.11 -10.95 -10.42
C GLY A 58 15.47 -9.59 -10.26
N ALA A 59 14.50 -9.45 -9.35
CA ALA A 59 13.93 -8.13 -9.03
C ALA A 59 15.00 -7.17 -8.49
N GLU A 60 15.02 -5.95 -9.02
CA GLU A 60 15.89 -4.84 -8.63
C GLU A 60 15.16 -3.84 -7.72
N LEU A 61 13.84 -3.74 -7.85
CA LEU A 61 12.92 -2.97 -7.02
C LEU A 61 11.82 -3.89 -6.51
N ILE A 62 11.50 -3.86 -5.22
CA ILE A 62 10.50 -4.76 -4.62
C ILE A 62 9.38 -3.94 -3.97
N ILE A 63 8.15 -4.19 -4.40
CA ILE A 63 6.94 -3.58 -3.83
C ILE A 63 6.12 -4.69 -3.17
N VAL A 64 5.78 -4.51 -1.89
CA VAL A 64 4.91 -5.42 -1.16
C VAL A 64 3.54 -4.77 -0.96
N ILE A 65 2.50 -5.50 -1.30
CA ILE A 65 1.11 -5.06 -1.16
C ILE A 65 0.43 -5.95 -0.13
N PHE A 66 -0.10 -5.32 0.93
CA PHE A 66 -0.82 -6.01 1.99
C PHE A 66 -2.33 -5.75 1.92
N HIS A 67 -3.08 -6.79 2.25
CA HIS A 67 -4.48 -6.69 2.63
C HIS A 67 -4.59 -7.08 4.10
N TRP A 68 -4.64 -6.10 5.02
CA TRP A 68 -4.38 -6.25 6.44
C TRP A 68 -5.18 -5.29 7.34
N GLY A 69 -5.01 -5.45 8.65
CA GLY A 69 -5.54 -4.51 9.66
C GLY A 69 -7.04 -4.66 9.91
N ASN A 70 -7.61 -3.69 10.57
CA ASN A 70 -9.01 -3.68 10.98
C ASN A 70 -9.80 -2.60 10.23
N GLU A 71 -11.02 -2.95 9.80
CA GLU A 71 -11.91 -1.99 9.13
C GLU A 71 -12.20 -0.78 10.04
N LYS A 72 -12.13 0.42 9.43
CA LYS A 72 -12.45 1.73 10.02
C LYS A 72 -11.48 2.21 11.12
N GLU A 73 -10.42 1.46 11.42
CA GLU A 73 -9.35 1.92 12.29
C GLU A 73 -8.41 2.83 11.51
N THR A 74 -8.21 4.07 11.99
CA THR A 74 -7.37 5.07 11.32
C THR A 74 -5.90 5.00 11.72
N VAL A 75 -5.58 4.19 12.73
CA VAL A 75 -4.22 3.94 13.21
C VAL A 75 -3.90 2.47 12.95
N PRO A 76 -2.74 2.16 12.34
CA PRO A 76 -2.36 0.77 12.10
C PRO A 76 -2.15 0.02 13.41
N ASP A 77 -2.52 -1.26 13.41
CA ASP A 77 -2.30 -2.16 14.55
C ASP A 77 -0.86 -2.71 14.59
N SER A 78 -0.55 -3.47 15.64
CA SER A 78 0.79 -4.04 15.83
C SER A 78 1.16 -5.09 14.80
N ASN A 79 0.20 -5.81 14.20
CA ASN A 79 0.48 -6.77 13.14
C ASN A 79 0.91 -6.04 11.85
N GLN A 80 0.19 -4.94 11.52
CA GLN A 80 0.54 -4.12 10.37
C GLN A 80 1.94 -3.52 10.51
N THR A 81 2.27 -2.93 11.67
CA THR A 81 3.61 -2.35 11.90
C THR A 81 4.70 -3.41 11.88
N THR A 82 4.48 -4.56 12.52
CA THR A 82 5.46 -5.67 12.52
C THR A 82 5.73 -6.21 11.12
N LEU A 83 4.69 -6.49 10.35
CA LEU A 83 4.84 -7.04 8.99
C LEU A 83 5.36 -6.00 8.00
N GLY A 84 4.97 -4.72 8.15
CA GLY A 84 5.49 -3.62 7.34
C GLY A 84 6.98 -3.42 7.54
N HIS A 85 7.45 -3.36 8.79
CA HIS A 85 8.87 -3.28 9.13
C HIS A 85 9.63 -4.51 8.63
N LEU A 86 9.08 -5.72 8.83
CA LEU A 86 9.68 -6.95 8.34
C LEU A 86 9.85 -6.94 6.82
N ALA A 87 8.86 -6.47 6.07
CA ALA A 87 8.96 -6.37 4.61
C ALA A 87 10.13 -5.50 4.19
N ILE A 88 10.29 -4.32 4.81
CA ILE A 88 11.45 -3.43 4.56
C ILE A 88 12.75 -4.09 4.97
N ASP A 89 12.81 -4.75 6.13
CA ASP A 89 14.00 -5.46 6.60
C ASP A 89 14.41 -6.61 5.69
N LEU A 90 13.45 -7.23 5.03
CA LEU A 90 13.68 -8.24 4.00
C LEU A 90 14.06 -7.64 2.65
N GLY A 91 14.04 -6.31 2.49
CA GLY A 91 14.50 -5.58 1.31
C GLY A 91 13.40 -5.15 0.37
N ALA A 92 12.18 -4.95 0.85
CA ALA A 92 11.18 -4.21 0.10
C ALA A 92 11.56 -2.71 0.03
N ASP A 93 11.26 -2.08 -1.10
CA ASP A 93 11.51 -0.66 -1.34
C ASP A 93 10.28 0.20 -1.08
N LEU A 94 9.10 -0.42 -1.09
CA LEU A 94 7.82 0.20 -0.79
C LEU A 94 6.86 -0.84 -0.25
N VAL A 95 6.08 -0.44 0.75
CA VAL A 95 4.93 -1.22 1.26
C VAL A 95 3.66 -0.40 1.06
N CYS A 96 2.63 -1.03 0.48
CA CYS A 96 1.30 -0.43 0.30
C CYS A 96 0.23 -1.32 0.94
N GLY A 97 -0.59 -0.74 1.80
CA GLY A 97 -1.64 -1.43 2.54
C GLY A 97 -3.05 -1.10 2.06
N HIS A 98 -3.91 -2.10 2.21
CA HIS A 98 -5.35 -2.05 1.89
C HIS A 98 -6.15 -2.79 2.96
N HIS A 99 -7.44 -2.71 2.93
CA HIS A 99 -8.47 -3.34 3.74
C HIS A 99 -9.11 -2.42 4.79
N PRO A 100 -8.43 -1.54 5.54
CA PRO A 100 -9.12 -0.75 6.57
C PRO A 100 -10.30 0.09 6.06
N HIS A 101 -10.43 0.27 4.75
CA HIS A 101 -11.48 1.07 4.10
C HIS A 101 -11.51 2.55 4.54
N VAL A 102 -10.48 2.97 5.24
CA VAL A 102 -10.18 4.35 5.63
C VAL A 102 -8.70 4.62 5.41
N LEU A 103 -8.32 5.88 5.33
CA LEU A 103 -6.92 6.27 5.27
C LEU A 103 -6.22 5.95 6.59
N GLN A 104 -5.03 5.38 6.49
CA GLN A 104 -4.06 5.32 7.58
C GLN A 104 -2.80 6.06 7.17
N GLY A 105 -1.88 6.24 8.10
CA GLY A 105 -0.67 7.03 7.92
C GLY A 105 0.35 6.42 6.97
N ILE A 106 1.37 7.22 6.73
CA ILE A 106 2.57 6.87 5.98
C ILE A 106 3.75 6.97 6.95
N GLU A 107 4.48 5.89 7.10
CA GLU A 107 5.69 5.82 7.92
C GLU A 107 6.92 5.76 7.02
N GLU A 108 7.95 6.54 7.37
CA GLU A 108 9.30 6.31 6.85
C GLU A 108 10.06 5.40 7.82
N TYR A 109 10.33 4.17 7.40
CA TYR A 109 11.12 3.20 8.14
C TYR A 109 12.40 2.85 7.39
N LYS A 110 13.55 3.11 8.00
CA LYS A 110 14.89 2.88 7.39
C LYS A 110 15.04 3.52 5.99
N GLY A 111 14.46 4.70 5.78
CA GLY A 111 14.51 5.43 4.52
C GLY A 111 13.60 4.87 3.42
N LYS A 112 12.64 4.02 3.76
CA LYS A 112 11.62 3.47 2.86
C LYS A 112 10.23 3.77 3.39
N ASN A 113 9.26 3.91 2.48
CA ASN A 113 7.90 4.27 2.87
C ASN A 113 7.02 3.03 3.07
N ILE A 114 6.23 3.07 4.14
CA ILE A 114 5.13 2.15 4.43
C ILE A 114 3.85 2.96 4.42
N VAL A 115 3.00 2.75 3.43
CA VAL A 115 1.67 3.35 3.33
C VAL A 115 0.68 2.35 3.91
N TYR A 116 0.20 2.57 5.13
CA TYR A 116 -0.58 1.56 5.86
C TYR A 116 -1.97 1.32 5.29
N SER A 117 -2.65 2.35 4.78
CA SER A 117 -3.90 2.18 4.02
C SER A 117 -4.17 3.37 3.09
N LEU A 118 -4.43 3.05 1.83
CA LEU A 118 -4.82 4.04 0.81
C LEU A 118 -6.31 4.43 0.86
N GLY A 119 -7.09 3.81 1.76
CA GLY A 119 -8.54 3.94 1.76
C GLY A 119 -9.21 3.21 0.59
N ASN A 120 -10.48 3.52 0.36
CA ASN A 120 -11.19 3.09 -0.83
C ASN A 120 -10.78 3.96 -2.03
N PHE A 121 -10.93 3.46 -3.26
CA PHE A 121 -10.73 4.25 -4.47
C PHE A 121 -11.91 4.03 -5.45
N CYS A 122 -11.83 3.07 -6.36
CA CYS A 122 -12.97 2.67 -7.20
C CYS A 122 -13.90 1.72 -6.40
N PHE A 123 -14.63 2.27 -5.44
CA PHE A 123 -15.38 1.47 -4.47
C PHE A 123 -16.85 1.28 -4.86
N GLY A 124 -17.17 0.13 -5.46
CA GLY A 124 -18.52 -0.21 -5.93
C GLY A 124 -19.44 -0.83 -4.89
N GLY A 125 -18.96 -1.10 -3.67
CA GLY A 125 -19.69 -1.88 -2.66
C GLY A 125 -20.78 -1.13 -1.89
N ASN A 126 -20.75 0.20 -1.86
CA ASN A 126 -21.66 1.02 -1.07
C ASN A 126 -21.89 2.38 -1.71
N SER A 127 -23.15 2.80 -1.83
CA SER A 127 -23.54 4.11 -2.36
C SER A 127 -23.45 5.24 -1.32
N ALA A 128 -23.32 4.91 -0.04
CA ALA A 128 -23.20 5.86 1.06
C ALA A 128 -22.23 5.33 2.13
N PRO A 129 -20.93 5.16 1.81
CA PRO A 129 -19.94 4.76 2.80
C PRO A 129 -19.76 5.85 3.85
N SER A 130 -19.40 5.44 5.08
CA SER A 130 -19.19 6.38 6.19
C SER A 130 -17.93 7.22 6.02
N ASP A 131 -16.99 6.77 5.21
CA ASP A 131 -15.75 7.49 4.87
C ASP A 131 -15.57 7.46 3.36
N MET A 132 -15.38 8.63 2.78
CA MET A 132 -15.18 8.81 1.33
C MET A 132 -13.76 9.30 1.01
N ASP A 133 -12.90 9.39 2.01
CA ASP A 133 -11.53 9.87 1.85
C ASP A 133 -10.65 8.78 1.25
N SER A 134 -9.78 9.20 0.38
CA SER A 134 -8.82 8.35 -0.32
C SER A 134 -7.55 9.14 -0.67
N MET A 135 -6.54 8.45 -1.15
CA MET A 135 -5.36 9.10 -1.70
C MET A 135 -4.78 8.33 -2.89
N ILE A 136 -4.10 9.08 -3.75
CA ILE A 136 -3.12 8.51 -4.68
C ILE A 136 -1.74 8.78 -4.09
N PHE A 137 -1.00 7.74 -3.80
CA PHE A 137 0.39 7.83 -3.38
C PHE A 137 1.31 7.65 -4.60
N GLN A 138 2.22 8.59 -4.79
CA GLN A 138 3.22 8.53 -5.85
C GLN A 138 4.61 8.62 -5.24
N GLN A 139 5.50 7.77 -5.70
CA GLN A 139 6.92 7.77 -5.33
C GLN A 139 7.77 7.53 -6.57
N THR A 140 8.84 8.30 -6.70
CA THR A 140 9.84 8.09 -7.76
C THR A 140 10.98 7.25 -7.20
N PHE A 141 11.42 6.28 -7.97
CA PHE A 141 12.61 5.49 -7.70
C PHE A 141 13.64 5.73 -8.79
N THR A 142 14.89 5.90 -8.38
CA THR A 142 16.05 5.92 -9.28
C THR A 142 16.85 4.65 -9.04
N VAL A 143 17.00 3.83 -10.07
CA VAL A 143 17.76 2.58 -10.00
C VAL A 143 19.07 2.77 -10.76
N THR A 144 20.21 2.54 -10.09
CA THR A 144 21.55 2.63 -10.68
C THR A 144 22.33 1.35 -10.35
N GLY A 145 22.41 0.46 -11.33
CA GLY A 145 22.92 -0.89 -11.08
C GLY A 145 21.97 -1.64 -10.13
N ASN A 146 22.49 -2.08 -8.98
CA ASN A 146 21.70 -2.75 -7.94
C ASN A 146 21.23 -1.79 -6.83
N ASP A 147 21.53 -0.51 -6.95
CA ASP A 147 21.19 0.48 -5.94
C ASP A 147 19.85 1.14 -6.29
N VAL A 148 18.88 1.01 -5.40
CA VAL A 148 17.59 1.69 -5.47
C VAL A 148 17.62 2.88 -4.53
N ALA A 149 17.59 4.08 -5.09
CA ALA A 149 17.40 5.30 -4.34
C ALA A 149 15.94 5.74 -4.44
N THR A 150 15.35 6.07 -3.31
CA THR A 150 14.16 6.91 -3.28
C THR A 150 14.66 8.35 -3.43
N ASP A 151 14.14 9.10 -4.43
CA ASP A 151 14.24 10.54 -4.28
C ASP A 151 13.24 10.94 -3.16
N ASP A 152 13.53 12.01 -2.44
CA ASP A 152 12.70 12.48 -1.32
C ASP A 152 11.30 13.00 -1.77
N SER A 153 10.94 12.81 -3.03
CA SER A 153 9.68 13.27 -3.60
C SER A 153 8.60 12.18 -3.58
N ILE A 154 8.00 11.98 -2.43
CA ILE A 154 6.67 11.41 -2.39
C ILE A 154 5.66 12.52 -2.72
N ASN A 155 4.63 12.18 -3.50
CA ASN A 155 3.50 13.06 -3.74
C ASN A 155 2.22 12.35 -3.31
N VAL A 156 1.55 12.91 -2.32
CA VAL A 156 0.25 12.44 -1.83
C VAL A 156 -0.82 13.35 -2.42
N ILE A 157 -1.68 12.78 -3.25
CA ILE A 157 -2.83 13.48 -3.83
C ILE A 157 -4.06 13.05 -3.04
N PRO A 158 -4.60 13.92 -2.15
CA PRO A 158 -5.83 13.61 -1.44
C PRO A 158 -6.98 13.50 -2.44
N CYS A 159 -7.85 12.51 -2.25
CA CYS A 159 -8.96 12.22 -3.14
C CYS A 159 -10.23 11.95 -2.35
N SER A 160 -11.38 12.17 -2.99
CA SER A 160 -12.65 11.56 -2.62
C SER A 160 -12.94 10.38 -3.54
N ILE A 161 -13.57 9.30 -3.04
CA ILE A 161 -14.04 8.17 -3.88
C ILE A 161 -15.18 8.57 -4.81
N SER A 162 -15.67 9.80 -4.71
CA SER A 162 -16.81 10.31 -5.46
C SER A 162 -16.60 11.76 -5.88
N SER A 163 -17.09 12.11 -7.04
CA SER A 163 -17.21 13.51 -7.47
C SER A 163 -18.46 14.22 -6.91
N SER A 164 -19.27 13.52 -6.11
CA SER A 164 -20.45 14.04 -5.44
C SER A 164 -20.29 13.99 -3.92
N SER A 165 -20.58 15.08 -3.24
CA SER A 165 -20.53 15.15 -1.77
C SER A 165 -21.70 14.47 -1.06
N SER A 166 -22.75 14.10 -1.79
CA SER A 166 -23.98 13.55 -1.21
C SER A 166 -24.08 12.02 -1.27
N SER A 167 -23.32 11.38 -2.15
CA SER A 167 -23.33 9.92 -2.33
C SER A 167 -22.14 9.47 -3.15
N ASN A 168 -21.74 8.21 -3.00
CA ASN A 168 -20.74 7.62 -3.86
C ASN A 168 -21.30 7.39 -5.27
N ASN A 169 -20.79 8.13 -6.24
CA ASN A 169 -21.10 7.96 -7.66
C ASN A 169 -20.04 7.14 -8.41
N TYR A 170 -19.12 6.51 -7.66
CA TYR A 170 -18.07 5.61 -8.17
C TYR A 170 -17.04 6.28 -9.10
N GLN A 171 -16.89 7.60 -8.95
CA GLN A 171 -15.93 8.40 -9.71
C GLN A 171 -14.92 9.05 -8.77
N PRO A 172 -13.79 8.38 -8.46
CA PRO A 172 -12.74 8.97 -7.66
C PRO A 172 -12.28 10.30 -8.27
N THR A 173 -12.11 11.30 -7.40
CA THR A 173 -11.78 12.67 -7.82
C THR A 173 -10.76 13.25 -6.86
N PRO A 174 -9.68 13.89 -7.33
CA PRO A 174 -8.79 14.66 -6.48
C PRO A 174 -9.57 15.73 -5.70
N ALA A 175 -9.30 15.81 -4.40
CA ALA A 175 -9.85 16.83 -3.52
C ALA A 175 -9.09 18.15 -3.68
N GLU A 176 -9.78 19.27 -3.50
CA GLU A 176 -9.21 20.60 -3.59
C GLU A 176 -9.63 21.47 -2.39
N GLY A 177 -8.85 22.52 -2.09
CA GLY A 177 -9.14 23.49 -1.03
C GLY A 177 -9.33 22.84 0.34
N ASP A 178 -10.32 23.26 1.10
CA ASP A 178 -10.58 22.82 2.47
C ASP A 178 -10.78 21.30 2.60
N GLU A 179 -11.29 20.63 1.57
CA GLU A 179 -11.43 19.18 1.56
C GLU A 179 -10.07 18.49 1.46
N ALA A 180 -9.19 18.95 0.60
CA ALA A 180 -7.84 18.45 0.49
C ALA A 180 -7.07 18.64 1.81
N ASP A 181 -7.17 19.82 2.41
CA ASP A 181 -6.52 20.15 3.68
C ASP A 181 -7.02 19.24 4.80
N ARG A 182 -8.31 18.96 4.86
CA ARG A 182 -8.93 18.05 5.83
C ARG A 182 -8.43 16.61 5.67
N ILE A 183 -8.35 16.10 4.43
CA ILE A 183 -7.85 14.76 4.15
C ILE A 183 -6.37 14.65 4.52
N MET A 184 -5.56 15.64 4.16
CA MET A 184 -4.14 15.66 4.53
C MET A 184 -3.94 15.70 6.04
N ALA A 185 -4.72 16.51 6.76
CA ALA A 185 -4.66 16.54 8.23
C ALA A 185 -4.99 15.18 8.87
N LYS A 186 -5.93 14.41 8.29
CA LYS A 186 -6.26 13.05 8.74
C LYS A 186 -5.07 12.09 8.58
N ILE A 187 -4.34 12.18 7.46
CA ILE A 187 -3.14 11.39 7.22
C ILE A 187 -2.05 11.75 8.25
N GLU A 188 -1.82 13.05 8.48
CA GLU A 188 -0.82 13.56 9.42
C GLU A 188 -1.13 13.18 10.89
N GLU A 189 -2.40 13.14 11.28
CA GLU A 189 -2.81 12.66 12.60
C GLU A 189 -2.46 11.18 12.78
N SER A 190 -2.70 10.35 11.77
CA SER A 190 -2.31 8.94 11.77
C SER A 190 -0.79 8.79 11.79
N ASN A 191 -0.03 9.55 11.01
CA ASN A 191 1.45 9.56 11.03
C ASN A 191 1.98 9.85 12.46
N SER A 192 1.40 10.85 13.12
CA SER A 192 1.79 11.24 14.48
C SER A 192 1.54 10.12 15.50
N SER A 193 0.45 9.37 15.31
CA SER A 193 0.11 8.21 16.15
C SER A 193 1.08 7.06 15.94
N ILE A 194 1.51 6.79 14.70
CA ILE A 194 2.52 5.77 14.38
C ILE A 194 3.86 6.11 15.03
N ALA A 195 4.31 7.36 14.91
CA ALA A 195 5.57 7.81 15.50
C ALA A 195 5.60 7.65 17.03
N SER A 196 4.46 7.80 17.71
CA SER A 196 4.35 7.57 19.17
C SER A 196 4.48 6.09 19.52
N ILE A 197 3.91 5.18 18.73
CA ILE A 197 4.00 3.73 18.94
C ILE A 197 5.44 3.25 18.74
N SER A 198 6.12 3.74 17.70
CA SER A 198 7.50 3.36 17.37
C SER A 198 8.54 3.87 18.38
N ALA A 199 8.21 4.90 19.17
CA ALA A 199 9.08 5.45 20.22
C ALA A 199 9.03 4.65 21.55
N ASP A 200 8.01 3.83 21.73
CA ASP A 200 7.79 3.03 22.94
C ASP A 200 8.33 1.59 22.84
N VAL A 201 8.94 1.23 21.71
CA VAL A 201 9.54 -0.08 21.42
C VAL A 201 11.06 0.03 21.32
#